data_835f70a1990c5c8a0bf1785833af30b3
#
_entry.id   835f70a1990c5c8a0bf1785833af30b3
#
_cell.length_a   1.000
_cell.length_b   1.000
_cell.length_c   1.000
_cell.angle_alpha   90.00
_cell.angle_beta   90.00
_cell.angle_gamma   90.00
#
_symmetry.space_group_name_H-M   'P 1'
#
loop_
_entity.id
_entity.type
_entity.pdbx_description
1 polymer ?
#
loop_
_entity_poly.entity_id
_entity_poly.type
_entity_poly.pdbx_seq_one_letter_code
_entity_poly.pdbx_strand_id
1 'polypeptide(L)'
;MIERLRLVVAATMRWNYRVWGFGEAIALRGLLRAGDTLGDPAPIGFVHGILRSWLGRGVARSHEDHVGAGRELLDLHRRTGDAQFLEAARRLAALNAGFPKGPQGARYHRGDTPGWRGQIWVDCMDVDGPFLAALAQTTGEGAYFDQAVEELLGYARTLQSEGGLLFHGFERDCGRNGQFWARGQGWALMGLVETLVILPREHPGWTELHQRLVALVDALAAMQDDSGLWHTVVDRPETYLESTLAAMTAYALREGFTHRVLDASAYQTVEAKAREGVHGEIAADGGLQRVSDATPVGELAVYATRPFGIFPWGQGPLLLTLCQEQP
;
A
#
# COMPACT_ATOMS: atom_id res chain seq x y z
N MET A 1 11.21 -7.48 -21.50
CA MET A 1 10.72 -6.82 -20.28
C MET A 1 9.59 -5.82 -20.59
N ILE A 2 9.79 -4.86 -21.48
CA ILE A 2 8.75 -3.88 -21.90
C ILE A 2 7.45 -4.52 -22.36
N GLU A 3 7.49 -5.59 -23.15
CA GLU A 3 6.30 -6.29 -23.61
C GLU A 3 5.48 -6.88 -22.45
N ARG A 4 6.18 -7.44 -21.45
CA ARG A 4 5.53 -7.94 -20.23
C ARG A 4 4.83 -6.82 -19.47
N LEU A 5 5.49 -5.66 -19.32
CA LEU A 5 4.88 -4.49 -18.69
C LEU A 5 3.61 -4.04 -19.43
N ARG A 6 3.60 -4.04 -20.78
CA ARG A 6 2.40 -3.74 -21.59
C ARG A 6 1.26 -4.71 -21.33
N LEU A 7 1.55 -6.02 -21.23
CA LEU A 7 0.52 -7.02 -20.90
C LEU A 7 -0.08 -6.79 -19.51
N VAL A 8 0.76 -6.51 -18.52
CA VAL A 8 0.29 -6.21 -17.16
C VAL A 8 -0.54 -4.93 -17.11
N VAL A 9 -0.15 -3.87 -17.85
CA VAL A 9 -0.96 -2.65 -18.02
C VAL A 9 -2.35 -2.99 -18.59
N ALA A 10 -2.39 -3.75 -19.67
CA ALA A 10 -3.67 -4.14 -20.30
C ALA A 10 -4.54 -4.99 -19.35
N ALA A 11 -3.94 -5.91 -18.60
CA ALA A 11 -4.65 -6.70 -17.58
C ALA A 11 -5.22 -5.81 -16.46
N THR A 12 -4.42 -4.85 -15.99
CA THR A 12 -4.83 -3.92 -14.91
C THR A 12 -5.96 -2.99 -15.34
N MET A 13 -5.94 -2.50 -16.57
CA MET A 13 -6.98 -1.61 -17.09
C MET A 13 -8.35 -2.31 -17.31
N ARG A 14 -8.41 -3.64 -17.31
CA ARG A 14 -9.68 -4.39 -17.42
C ARG A 14 -10.53 -4.39 -16.16
N TRP A 15 -9.99 -3.96 -15.02
CA TRP A 15 -10.73 -3.90 -13.76
C TRP A 15 -11.85 -2.83 -13.80
N ASN A 16 -12.97 -3.13 -13.14
CA ASN A 16 -14.07 -2.17 -13.01
C ASN A 16 -13.87 -1.27 -11.78
N TYR A 17 -13.10 -0.20 -11.94
CA TYR A 17 -12.73 0.71 -10.87
C TYR A 17 -13.90 1.47 -10.27
N ARG A 18 -14.03 1.43 -8.93
CA ARG A 18 -14.96 2.24 -8.13
C ARG A 18 -14.30 3.49 -7.52
N VAL A 19 -12.98 3.52 -7.53
CA VAL A 19 -12.06 4.57 -7.02
C VAL A 19 -11.93 4.61 -5.50
N TRP A 20 -12.76 3.94 -4.79
CA TRP A 20 -12.80 4.03 -3.35
C TRP A 20 -12.38 2.70 -2.74
N GLY A 21 -11.13 2.45 -2.81
CA GLY A 21 -10.55 1.24 -2.28
C GLY A 21 -9.03 1.35 -2.27
N PHE A 22 -8.42 1.01 -1.14
CA PHE A 22 -6.96 0.95 -1.00
C PHE A 22 -6.32 0.16 -2.15
N GLY A 23 -6.90 -0.98 -2.49
CA GLY A 23 -6.38 -1.85 -3.54
C GLY A 23 -6.56 -1.33 -4.96
N GLU A 24 -7.53 -0.44 -5.20
CA GLU A 24 -7.68 0.22 -6.50
C GLU A 24 -6.71 1.39 -6.65
N ALA A 25 -6.47 2.16 -5.60
CA ALA A 25 -5.55 3.28 -5.61
C ALA A 25 -4.13 2.85 -6.03
N ILE A 26 -3.61 1.77 -5.45
CA ILE A 26 -2.27 1.28 -5.82
C ILE A 26 -2.17 0.84 -7.28
N ALA A 27 -3.25 0.29 -7.86
CA ALA A 27 -3.29 -0.07 -9.29
C ALA A 27 -3.29 1.19 -10.17
N LEU A 28 -4.06 2.22 -9.80
CA LEU A 28 -4.05 3.51 -10.52
C LEU A 28 -2.65 4.15 -10.46
N ARG A 29 -1.98 4.09 -9.31
CA ARG A 29 -0.59 4.54 -9.15
C ARG A 29 0.37 3.76 -10.05
N GLY A 30 0.25 2.44 -10.06
CA GLY A 30 1.02 1.57 -10.96
C GLY A 30 0.83 1.92 -12.44
N LEU A 31 -0.40 2.21 -12.86
CA LEU A 31 -0.71 2.63 -14.24
C LEU A 31 -0.09 3.99 -14.59
N LEU A 32 -0.12 4.97 -13.68
CA LEU A 32 0.55 6.26 -13.89
C LEU A 32 2.05 6.07 -14.09
N ARG A 33 2.70 5.27 -13.24
CA ARG A 33 4.13 4.97 -13.34
C ARG A 33 4.46 4.21 -14.63
N ALA A 34 3.63 3.22 -15.00
CA ALA A 34 3.82 2.45 -16.23
C ALA A 34 3.67 3.32 -17.48
N GLY A 35 2.74 4.28 -17.49
CA GLY A 35 2.62 5.24 -18.57
C GLY A 35 3.91 6.05 -18.79
N ASP A 36 4.53 6.54 -17.72
CA ASP A 36 5.83 7.23 -17.79
C ASP A 36 6.92 6.31 -18.32
N THR A 37 7.05 5.13 -17.73
CA THR A 37 8.09 4.15 -18.07
C THR A 37 8.00 3.70 -19.55
N LEU A 38 6.80 3.55 -20.08
CA LEU A 38 6.56 3.15 -21.47
C LEU A 38 6.57 4.31 -22.46
N GLY A 39 6.56 5.56 -21.98
CA GLY A 39 6.28 6.74 -22.81
C GLY A 39 4.89 6.68 -23.47
N ASP A 40 3.93 6.00 -22.83
CA ASP A 40 2.59 5.76 -23.34
C ASP A 40 1.56 6.59 -22.55
N PRO A 41 0.86 7.55 -23.19
CA PRO A 41 -0.14 8.36 -22.52
C PRO A 41 -1.43 7.62 -22.19
N ALA A 42 -1.68 6.44 -22.76
CA ALA A 42 -2.96 5.74 -22.61
C ALA A 42 -3.27 5.34 -21.15
N PRO A 43 -2.36 4.71 -20.38
CA PRO A 43 -2.60 4.42 -18.97
C PRO A 43 -2.84 5.69 -18.13
N ILE A 44 -2.10 6.77 -18.43
CA ILE A 44 -2.25 8.06 -17.74
C ILE A 44 -3.63 8.67 -18.03
N GLY A 45 -4.05 8.67 -19.30
CA GLY A 45 -5.37 9.12 -19.71
C GLY A 45 -6.51 8.32 -19.10
N PHE A 46 -6.31 6.99 -18.96
CA PHE A 46 -7.26 6.10 -18.30
C PHE A 46 -7.46 6.49 -16.83
N VAL A 47 -6.37 6.64 -16.06
CA VAL A 47 -6.43 7.06 -14.66
C VAL A 47 -7.03 8.45 -14.51
N HIS A 48 -6.63 9.40 -15.37
CA HIS A 48 -7.19 10.75 -15.39
C HIS A 48 -8.70 10.72 -15.61
N GLY A 49 -9.20 9.93 -16.57
CA GLY A 49 -10.62 9.79 -16.84
C GLY A 49 -11.42 9.25 -15.66
N ILE A 50 -10.88 8.22 -14.98
CA ILE A 50 -11.50 7.62 -13.80
C ILE A 50 -11.59 8.66 -12.66
N LEU A 51 -10.48 9.30 -12.30
CA LEU A 51 -10.44 10.25 -11.18
C LEU A 51 -11.24 11.52 -11.49
N ARG A 52 -11.22 11.99 -12.75
CA ARG A 52 -12.05 13.12 -13.17
C ARG A 52 -13.54 12.83 -13.02
N SER A 53 -13.97 11.63 -13.44
CA SER A 53 -15.36 11.17 -13.25
C SER A 53 -15.74 11.09 -11.77
N TRP A 54 -14.83 10.62 -10.92
CA TRP A 54 -15.04 10.57 -9.47
C TRP A 54 -15.17 11.97 -8.84
N LEU A 55 -14.32 12.92 -9.24
CA LEU A 55 -14.45 14.31 -8.83
C LEU A 55 -15.81 14.90 -9.22
N GLY A 56 -16.28 14.62 -10.43
CA GLY A 56 -17.61 15.04 -10.91
C GLY A 56 -18.78 14.52 -10.09
N ARG A 57 -18.58 13.40 -9.38
CA ARG A 57 -19.55 12.83 -8.43
C ARG A 57 -19.38 13.35 -6.99
N GLY A 58 -18.56 14.37 -6.76
CA GLY A 58 -18.41 15.02 -5.47
C GLY A 58 -17.48 14.28 -4.49
N VAL A 59 -16.54 13.44 -4.98
CA VAL A 59 -15.66 12.65 -4.11
C VAL A 59 -16.50 11.78 -3.14
N ALA A 60 -17.55 11.16 -3.69
CA ALA A 60 -18.47 10.35 -2.92
C ALA A 60 -17.75 9.16 -2.29
N ARG A 61 -17.86 8.99 -0.99
CA ARG A 61 -17.30 7.88 -0.23
C ARG A 61 -18.17 6.63 -0.43
N SER A 62 -17.56 5.51 -0.77
CA SER A 62 -18.19 4.20 -0.59
C SER A 62 -17.98 3.71 0.84
N HIS A 63 -18.77 2.74 1.28
CA HIS A 63 -18.66 2.19 2.63
C HIS A 63 -17.47 1.22 2.82
N GLU A 64 -16.63 1.07 1.80
CA GLU A 64 -15.67 -0.02 1.73
C GLU A 64 -14.29 0.34 2.26
N ASP A 65 -13.93 1.65 2.35
CA ASP A 65 -12.59 2.05 2.76
C ASP A 65 -12.49 3.38 3.49
N HIS A 66 -11.28 3.58 4.01
CA HIS A 66 -10.87 4.68 4.87
C HIS A 66 -10.66 5.97 4.08
N VAL A 67 -9.58 6.06 3.31
CA VAL A 67 -9.29 7.15 2.36
C VAL A 67 -8.92 6.51 1.02
N GLY A 68 -9.41 7.03 -0.07
CA GLY A 68 -9.07 6.53 -1.41
C GLY A 68 -7.90 7.30 -2.03
N ALA A 69 -7.77 7.26 -3.30
CA ALA A 69 -6.76 7.70 -4.24
C ALA A 69 -6.10 9.10 -4.02
N GLY A 70 -5.70 9.44 -2.78
CA GLY A 70 -5.12 10.76 -2.45
C GLY A 70 -3.80 11.04 -3.16
N ARG A 71 -2.91 10.07 -3.23
CA ARG A 71 -1.61 10.21 -3.93
C ARG A 71 -1.78 10.36 -5.43
N GLU A 72 -2.69 9.64 -6.01
CA GLU A 72 -3.01 9.65 -7.44
C GLU A 72 -3.60 11.01 -7.86
N LEU A 73 -4.40 11.64 -6.99
CA LEU A 73 -4.87 13.02 -7.18
C LEU A 73 -3.69 14.00 -7.19
N LEU A 74 -2.75 13.88 -6.26
CA LEU A 74 -1.57 14.75 -6.20
C LEU A 74 -0.68 14.56 -7.44
N ASP A 75 -0.50 13.32 -7.91
CA ASP A 75 0.26 13.05 -9.12
C ASP A 75 -0.41 13.65 -10.37
N LEU A 76 -1.73 13.55 -10.49
CA LEU A 76 -2.47 14.20 -11.57
C LEU A 76 -2.41 15.73 -11.47
N HIS A 77 -2.49 16.30 -10.28
CA HIS A 77 -2.26 17.74 -10.09
C HIS A 77 -0.89 18.16 -10.62
N ARG A 78 0.16 17.46 -10.23
CA ARG A 78 1.53 17.72 -10.68
C ARG A 78 1.69 17.63 -12.21
N ARG A 79 0.99 16.68 -12.86
CA ARG A 79 1.04 16.44 -14.30
C ARG A 79 0.27 17.49 -15.11
N THR A 80 -0.87 17.94 -14.59
CA THR A 80 -1.84 18.73 -15.36
C THR A 80 -1.90 20.20 -14.95
N GLY A 81 -1.45 20.54 -13.74
CA GLY A 81 -1.66 21.86 -13.14
C GLY A 81 -3.10 22.11 -12.69
N ASP A 82 -4.03 21.15 -12.85
CA ASP A 82 -5.43 21.33 -12.48
C ASP A 82 -5.60 21.35 -10.94
N ALA A 83 -6.01 22.50 -10.42
CA ALA A 83 -6.19 22.73 -9.00
C ALA A 83 -7.30 21.88 -8.37
N GLN A 84 -8.26 21.37 -9.15
CA GLN A 84 -9.35 20.54 -8.63
C GLN A 84 -8.85 19.24 -8.01
N PHE A 85 -7.76 18.68 -8.55
CA PHE A 85 -7.12 17.49 -7.98
C PHE A 85 -6.50 17.78 -6.61
N LEU A 86 -5.80 18.90 -6.46
CA LEU A 86 -5.23 19.29 -5.16
C LEU A 86 -6.33 19.61 -4.14
N GLU A 87 -7.39 20.30 -4.56
CA GLU A 87 -8.55 20.55 -3.69
C GLU A 87 -9.22 19.26 -3.22
N ALA A 88 -9.35 18.26 -4.10
CA ALA A 88 -9.88 16.96 -3.74
C ALA A 88 -8.98 16.23 -2.74
N ALA A 89 -7.66 16.27 -2.94
CA ALA A 89 -6.69 15.72 -1.99
C ALA A 89 -6.81 16.40 -0.61
N ARG A 90 -6.91 17.72 -0.56
CA ARG A 90 -7.13 18.46 0.70
C ARG A 90 -8.44 18.04 1.39
N ARG A 91 -9.52 17.81 0.63
CA ARG A 91 -10.78 17.32 1.18
C ARG A 91 -10.65 15.92 1.77
N LEU A 92 -9.90 15.02 1.10
CA LEU A 92 -9.61 13.68 1.65
C LEU A 92 -8.81 13.76 2.95
N ALA A 93 -7.78 14.63 3.02
CA ALA A 93 -7.02 14.83 4.25
C ALA A 93 -7.89 15.37 5.39
N ALA A 94 -8.81 16.30 5.09
CA ALA A 94 -9.76 16.81 6.06
C ALA A 94 -10.76 15.73 6.54
N LEU A 95 -11.21 14.86 5.65
CA LEU A 95 -12.05 13.71 6.01
C LEU A 95 -11.29 12.75 6.93
N ASN A 96 -10.04 12.41 6.59
CA ASN A 96 -9.18 11.57 7.42
C ASN A 96 -8.96 12.22 8.80
N ALA A 97 -8.65 13.51 8.85
CA ALA A 97 -8.50 14.25 10.11
C ALA A 97 -9.75 14.20 11.01
N GLY A 98 -10.93 14.04 10.43
CA GLY A 98 -12.21 13.91 11.13
C GLY A 98 -12.48 12.53 11.74
N PHE A 99 -11.75 11.48 11.37
CA PHE A 99 -11.94 10.17 11.95
C PHE A 99 -11.44 10.09 13.39
N PRO A 100 -12.16 9.41 14.29
CA PRO A 100 -11.71 9.23 15.66
C PRO A 100 -10.44 8.40 15.72
N LYS A 101 -9.59 8.71 16.71
CA LYS A 101 -8.32 8.03 16.96
C LYS A 101 -8.45 7.00 18.07
N GLY A 102 -7.70 5.91 17.93
CA GLY A 102 -7.45 4.95 18.98
C GLY A 102 -6.40 5.46 20.00
N PRO A 103 -6.14 4.67 21.05
CA PRO A 103 -5.30 5.09 22.18
C PRO A 103 -3.87 5.48 21.81
N GLN A 104 -3.32 4.94 20.71
CA GLN A 104 -1.96 5.19 20.24
C GLN A 104 -1.87 6.24 19.12
N GLY A 105 -3.00 6.88 18.75
CA GLY A 105 -3.04 7.89 17.70
C GLY A 105 -3.46 7.39 16.33
N ALA A 106 -3.46 6.07 16.08
CA ALA A 106 -4.01 5.49 14.84
C ALA A 106 -5.48 5.82 14.67
N ARG A 107 -5.92 6.08 13.46
CA ARG A 107 -7.34 6.29 13.19
C ARG A 107 -8.08 4.98 13.10
N TYR A 108 -9.33 4.97 13.57
CA TYR A 108 -10.22 3.85 13.32
C TYR A 108 -10.56 3.77 11.84
N HIS A 109 -10.52 2.57 11.30
CA HIS A 109 -10.65 2.31 9.85
C HIS A 109 -11.94 2.88 9.25
N ARG A 110 -13.06 2.72 9.95
CA ARG A 110 -14.37 3.26 9.56
C ARG A 110 -15.10 3.77 10.80
N GLY A 111 -14.51 4.78 11.45
CA GLY A 111 -14.97 5.26 12.73
C GLY A 111 -16.43 5.80 12.77
N ASP A 112 -17.01 6.08 11.62
CA ASP A 112 -18.38 6.50 11.42
C ASP A 112 -19.37 5.37 11.07
N THR A 113 -18.86 4.16 10.75
CA THR A 113 -19.68 3.03 10.29
C THR A 113 -19.98 2.05 11.43
N PRO A 114 -21.25 1.75 11.74
CA PRO A 114 -21.61 0.74 12.74
C PRO A 114 -20.94 -0.62 12.45
N GLY A 115 -20.42 -1.28 13.50
CA GLY A 115 -19.68 -2.53 13.39
C GLY A 115 -18.18 -2.37 13.07
N TRP A 116 -17.74 -1.17 12.68
CA TRP A 116 -16.33 -0.89 12.33
C TRP A 116 -15.71 0.19 13.23
N ARG A 117 -16.50 0.83 14.07
CA ARG A 117 -16.14 2.04 14.84
C ARG A 117 -14.96 1.88 15.80
N GLY A 118 -14.62 0.65 16.16
CA GLY A 118 -13.52 0.35 17.09
C GLY A 118 -12.33 -0.31 16.43
N GLN A 119 -12.34 -0.48 15.10
CA GLN A 119 -11.33 -1.25 14.38
C GLN A 119 -10.21 -0.38 13.83
N ILE A 120 -8.97 -0.84 14.02
CA ILE A 120 -7.75 -0.29 13.40
C ILE A 120 -7.19 -1.39 12.50
N TRP A 121 -6.94 -1.06 11.23
CA TRP A 121 -6.45 -2.00 10.23
C TRP A 121 -5.07 -1.57 9.73
N VAL A 122 -4.21 -2.55 9.49
CA VAL A 122 -2.85 -2.32 8.99
C VAL A 122 -2.84 -1.70 7.59
N ASP A 123 -3.89 -1.94 6.80
CA ASP A 123 -4.07 -1.41 5.44
C ASP A 123 -3.98 0.12 5.38
N CYS A 124 -4.44 0.80 6.43
CA CYS A 124 -4.41 2.26 6.51
C CYS A 124 -2.99 2.83 6.47
N MET A 125 -1.96 2.04 6.77
CA MET A 125 -0.58 2.52 6.73
C MET A 125 -0.12 2.91 5.32
N ASP A 126 -0.54 2.17 4.26
CA ASP A 126 -0.25 2.54 2.87
C ASP A 126 -1.08 3.75 2.40
N VAL A 127 -2.32 3.83 2.87
CA VAL A 127 -3.25 4.86 2.41
C VAL A 127 -2.95 6.21 3.02
N ASP A 128 -2.73 6.27 4.34
CA ASP A 128 -2.66 7.53 5.09
C ASP A 128 -1.26 8.17 5.04
N GLY A 129 -0.24 7.44 5.47
CA GLY A 129 1.10 7.98 5.65
C GLY A 129 1.71 8.58 4.38
N PRO A 130 1.85 7.80 3.29
CA PRO A 130 2.42 8.29 2.04
C PRO A 130 1.60 9.42 1.40
N PHE A 131 0.28 9.38 1.53
CA PHE A 131 -0.60 10.44 1.01
C PHE A 131 -0.37 11.75 1.75
N LEU A 132 -0.39 11.74 3.08
CA LEU A 132 -0.18 12.94 3.89
C LEU A 132 1.22 13.51 3.70
N ALA A 133 2.25 12.67 3.61
CA ALA A 133 3.61 13.11 3.32
C ALA A 133 3.72 13.74 1.93
N ALA A 134 3.09 13.17 0.90
CA ALA A 134 3.05 13.74 -0.44
C ALA A 134 2.25 15.05 -0.49
N LEU A 135 1.19 15.17 0.30
CA LEU A 135 0.43 16.41 0.42
C LEU A 135 1.26 17.52 1.08
N ALA A 136 2.01 17.20 2.15
CA ALA A 136 2.96 18.13 2.77
C ALA A 136 3.99 18.64 1.76
N GLN A 137 4.59 17.73 0.99
CA GLN A 137 5.57 18.08 -0.04
C GLN A 137 4.96 18.96 -1.14
N THR A 138 3.73 18.66 -1.58
CA THR A 138 3.06 19.39 -2.65
C THR A 138 2.64 20.80 -2.22
N THR A 139 2.23 20.97 -0.97
CA THR A 139 1.67 22.25 -0.46
C THR A 139 2.68 23.09 0.30
N GLY A 140 3.78 22.52 0.77
CA GLY A 140 4.71 23.15 1.70
C GLY A 140 4.20 23.23 3.16
N GLU A 141 3.06 22.60 3.46
CA GLU A 141 2.44 22.63 4.79
C GLU A 141 2.97 21.49 5.67
N GLY A 142 3.95 21.79 6.55
CA GLY A 142 4.63 20.81 7.40
C GLY A 142 3.70 20.06 8.35
N ALA A 143 2.55 20.60 8.72
CA ALA A 143 1.56 19.94 9.57
C ALA A 143 1.07 18.58 9.02
N TYR A 144 1.09 18.40 7.70
CA TYR A 144 0.77 17.09 7.12
C TYR A 144 1.88 16.06 7.32
N PHE A 145 3.14 16.48 7.46
CA PHE A 145 4.21 15.55 7.91
C PHE A 145 3.99 15.09 9.34
N ASP A 146 3.66 16.03 10.24
CA ASP A 146 3.35 15.70 11.64
C ASP A 146 2.19 14.70 11.71
N GLN A 147 1.14 14.91 10.92
CA GLN A 147 -0.03 14.03 10.86
C GLN A 147 0.35 12.64 10.29
N ALA A 148 1.12 12.57 9.21
CA ALA A 148 1.59 11.31 8.63
C ALA A 148 2.38 10.47 9.65
N VAL A 149 3.28 11.11 10.37
CA VAL A 149 4.10 10.46 11.41
C VAL A 149 3.25 10.02 12.60
N GLU A 150 2.36 10.87 13.11
CA GLU A 150 1.48 10.53 14.22
C GLU A 150 0.63 9.28 13.87
N GLU A 151 0.03 9.25 12.69
CA GLU A 151 -0.83 8.15 12.28
C GLU A 151 -0.05 6.86 12.06
N LEU A 152 1.09 6.89 11.33
CA LEU A 152 1.91 5.70 11.12
C LEU A 152 2.50 5.14 12.42
N LEU A 153 2.98 6.00 13.31
CA LEU A 153 3.43 5.55 14.63
C LEU A 153 2.28 5.00 15.46
N GLY A 154 1.09 5.59 15.34
CA GLY A 154 -0.12 5.10 15.98
C GLY A 154 -0.48 3.68 15.53
N TYR A 155 -0.46 3.43 14.21
CA TYR A 155 -0.67 2.09 13.64
C TYR A 155 0.42 1.12 14.09
N ALA A 156 1.70 1.48 13.97
CA ALA A 156 2.80 0.62 14.35
C ALA A 156 2.76 0.27 15.85
N ARG A 157 2.57 1.24 16.74
CA ARG A 157 2.47 1.01 18.19
C ARG A 157 1.27 0.13 18.56
N THR A 158 0.16 0.23 17.79
CA THR A 158 -1.03 -0.58 18.01
C THR A 158 -0.86 -2.01 17.49
N LEU A 159 -0.29 -2.17 16.28
CA LEU A 159 -0.35 -3.43 15.54
C LEU A 159 0.97 -4.21 15.53
N GLN A 160 2.15 -3.54 15.63
CA GLN A 160 3.42 -4.24 15.54
C GLN A 160 3.70 -5.07 16.80
N SER A 161 4.10 -6.32 16.59
CA SER A 161 4.56 -7.23 17.64
C SER A 161 6.01 -6.94 18.03
N GLU A 162 6.47 -7.50 19.14
CA GLU A 162 7.88 -7.44 19.53
C GLU A 162 8.81 -8.12 18.51
N GLY A 163 8.30 -9.12 17.76
CA GLY A 163 9.01 -9.79 16.67
C GLY A 163 9.04 -9.03 15.35
N GLY A 164 8.48 -7.83 15.26
CA GLY A 164 8.53 -6.95 14.07
C GLY A 164 7.34 -7.07 13.12
N LEU A 165 6.66 -8.21 13.03
CA LEU A 165 5.45 -8.37 12.21
C LEU A 165 4.26 -7.59 12.79
N LEU A 166 3.34 -7.16 11.92
CA LEU A 166 2.12 -6.46 12.31
C LEU A 166 0.90 -7.37 12.27
N PHE A 167 0.07 -7.33 13.31
CA PHE A 167 -1.26 -7.94 13.26
C PHE A 167 -2.12 -7.23 12.22
N HIS A 168 -3.00 -7.97 11.53
CA HIS A 168 -3.88 -7.39 10.52
C HIS A 168 -4.78 -6.32 11.10
N GLY A 169 -5.34 -6.56 12.28
CA GLY A 169 -6.27 -5.63 12.89
C GLY A 169 -6.28 -5.66 14.42
N PHE A 170 -6.83 -4.59 14.94
CA PHE A 170 -7.13 -4.39 16.35
C PHE A 170 -8.60 -3.96 16.49
N GLU A 171 -9.28 -4.52 17.46
CA GLU A 171 -10.63 -4.09 17.88
C GLU A 171 -10.55 -3.55 19.30
N ARG A 172 -11.22 -2.42 19.56
CA ARG A 172 -11.19 -1.73 20.87
C ARG A 172 -11.46 -2.64 22.06
N ASP A 173 -12.44 -3.51 21.93
CA ASP A 173 -12.92 -4.33 23.03
C ASP A 173 -12.28 -5.74 23.08
N CYS A 174 -11.63 -6.16 21.99
CA CYS A 174 -11.05 -7.50 21.85
C CYS A 174 -9.53 -7.53 21.70
N GLY A 175 -8.89 -6.38 21.41
CA GLY A 175 -7.45 -6.29 21.16
C GLY A 175 -7.05 -6.71 19.73
N ARG A 176 -5.81 -7.17 19.58
CA ARG A 176 -5.24 -7.61 18.30
C ARG A 176 -5.85 -8.95 17.87
N ASN A 177 -6.12 -9.12 16.57
CA ASN A 177 -6.74 -10.34 16.04
C ASN A 177 -5.82 -11.57 15.97
N GLY A 178 -4.55 -11.47 16.34
CA GLY A 178 -3.62 -12.59 16.41
C GLY A 178 -3.12 -13.13 15.07
N GLN A 179 -3.38 -12.49 13.94
CA GLN A 179 -2.97 -12.95 12.62
C GLN A 179 -2.00 -11.99 11.93
N PHE A 180 -0.86 -12.48 11.47
CA PHE A 180 0.12 -11.75 10.69
C PHE A 180 -0.15 -11.95 9.19
N TRP A 181 -1.21 -11.33 8.69
CA TRP A 181 -1.61 -11.43 7.30
C TRP A 181 -0.55 -10.85 6.34
N ALA A 182 -0.15 -11.63 5.33
CA ALA A 182 0.96 -11.29 4.42
C ALA A 182 0.74 -9.98 3.69
N ARG A 183 -0.41 -9.79 3.03
CA ARG A 183 -0.70 -8.54 2.33
C ARG A 183 -0.75 -7.34 3.29
N GLY A 184 -1.18 -7.55 4.54
CA GLY A 184 -1.10 -6.53 5.58
C GLY A 184 0.33 -6.09 5.89
N GLN A 185 1.28 -7.03 5.92
CA GLN A 185 2.71 -6.68 6.03
C GLN A 185 3.16 -5.83 4.86
N GLY A 186 2.70 -6.15 3.65
CA GLY A 186 2.99 -5.39 2.44
C GLY A 186 2.48 -3.94 2.52
N TRP A 187 1.25 -3.73 3.01
CA TRP A 187 0.72 -2.39 3.22
C TRP A 187 1.54 -1.59 4.22
N ALA A 188 1.92 -2.20 5.35
CA ALA A 188 2.79 -1.55 6.34
C ALA A 188 4.16 -1.22 5.76
N LEU A 189 4.77 -2.15 5.02
CA LEU A 189 6.09 -1.99 4.41
C LEU A 189 6.09 -0.81 3.42
N MET A 190 5.12 -0.79 2.49
CA MET A 190 4.98 0.29 1.52
C MET A 190 4.69 1.62 2.19
N GLY A 191 3.77 1.64 3.15
CA GLY A 191 3.43 2.84 3.90
C GLY A 191 4.62 3.47 4.62
N LEU A 192 5.44 2.64 5.28
CA LEU A 192 6.64 3.09 5.98
C LEU A 192 7.72 3.57 5.01
N VAL A 193 8.05 2.78 3.98
CA VAL A 193 9.11 3.13 3.02
C VAL A 193 8.76 4.42 2.27
N GLU A 194 7.57 4.50 1.68
CA GLU A 194 7.17 5.64 0.85
C GLU A 194 7.01 6.93 1.67
N THR A 195 6.61 6.82 2.93
CA THR A 195 6.59 7.98 3.83
C THR A 195 8.00 8.42 4.18
N LEU A 196 8.90 7.51 4.56
CA LEU A 196 10.28 7.82 4.93
C LEU A 196 11.10 8.38 3.76
N VAL A 197 10.77 8.02 2.52
CA VAL A 197 11.38 8.60 1.30
C VAL A 197 11.07 10.08 1.16
N ILE A 198 9.88 10.51 1.56
CA ILE A 198 9.41 11.90 1.41
C ILE A 198 9.68 12.73 2.67
N LEU A 199 9.58 12.12 3.85
CA LEU A 199 9.71 12.79 5.14
C LEU A 199 11.13 13.33 5.34
N PRO A 200 11.30 14.62 5.71
CA PRO A 200 12.62 15.15 6.06
C PRO A 200 13.30 14.30 7.15
N ARG A 201 14.59 14.00 6.97
CA ARG A 201 15.32 13.15 7.94
C ARG A 201 15.43 13.79 9.32
N GLU A 202 15.36 15.10 9.38
CA GLU A 202 15.40 15.91 10.60
C GLU A 202 14.07 15.89 11.38
N HIS A 203 13.00 15.33 10.78
CA HIS A 203 11.72 15.23 11.45
C HIS A 203 11.83 14.34 12.71
N PRO A 204 11.33 14.77 13.89
CA PRO A 204 11.49 14.04 15.14
C PRO A 204 11.03 12.57 15.12
N GLY A 205 10.01 12.27 14.34
CA GLY A 205 9.47 10.91 14.21
C GLY A 205 10.20 10.02 13.22
N TRP A 206 11.16 10.57 12.43
CA TRP A 206 11.83 9.79 11.37
C TRP A 206 12.54 8.55 11.93
N THR A 207 13.27 8.71 13.03
CA THR A 207 14.05 7.62 13.64
C THR A 207 13.17 6.47 14.12
N GLU A 208 12.06 6.75 14.81
CA GLU A 208 11.15 5.69 15.27
C GLU A 208 10.47 4.99 14.09
N LEU A 209 9.99 5.71 13.07
CA LEU A 209 9.42 5.09 11.87
C LEU A 209 10.43 4.18 11.18
N HIS A 210 11.69 4.63 11.05
CA HIS A 210 12.76 3.83 10.47
C HIS A 210 13.05 2.55 11.29
N GLN A 211 13.10 2.64 12.61
CA GLN A 211 13.26 1.46 13.49
C GLN A 211 12.12 0.47 13.31
N ARG A 212 10.87 0.97 13.18
CA ARG A 212 9.69 0.14 12.89
C ARG A 212 9.79 -0.57 11.54
N LEU A 213 10.26 0.16 10.52
CA LEU A 213 10.52 -0.40 9.19
C LEU A 213 11.57 -1.51 9.23
N VAL A 214 12.72 -1.26 9.85
CA VAL A 214 13.82 -2.26 9.94
C VAL A 214 13.33 -3.52 10.64
N ALA A 215 12.64 -3.40 11.77
CA ALA A 215 12.09 -4.54 12.49
C ALA A 215 11.10 -5.36 11.63
N LEU A 216 10.28 -4.70 10.81
CA LEU A 216 9.38 -5.38 9.88
C LEU A 216 10.15 -6.13 8.78
N VAL A 217 11.14 -5.48 8.16
CA VAL A 217 11.93 -6.10 7.08
C VAL A 217 12.73 -7.28 7.58
N ASP A 218 13.35 -7.19 8.78
CA ASP A 218 14.07 -8.31 9.42
C ASP A 218 13.14 -9.52 9.64
N ALA A 219 11.94 -9.27 10.17
CA ALA A 219 10.96 -10.32 10.39
C ALA A 219 10.49 -10.97 9.07
N LEU A 220 10.25 -10.17 8.02
CA LEU A 220 9.87 -10.67 6.71
C LEU A 220 10.99 -11.47 6.04
N ALA A 221 12.24 -11.01 6.16
CA ALA A 221 13.40 -11.73 5.64
C ALA A 221 13.55 -13.14 6.25
N ALA A 222 13.29 -13.25 7.56
CA ALA A 222 13.35 -14.54 8.27
C ALA A 222 12.23 -15.51 7.89
N MET A 223 11.12 -15.03 7.32
CA MET A 223 9.91 -15.81 6.99
C MET A 223 9.70 -16.00 5.48
N GLN A 224 10.65 -15.56 4.63
CA GLN A 224 10.54 -15.72 3.19
C GLN A 224 10.71 -17.19 2.78
N ASP A 225 9.73 -17.73 2.05
CA ASP A 225 9.82 -19.05 1.45
C ASP A 225 10.90 -19.12 0.35
N ASP A 226 11.42 -20.30 0.07
CA ASP A 226 12.43 -20.51 -0.97
C ASP A 226 11.96 -20.13 -2.38
N SER A 227 10.65 -20.14 -2.62
CA SER A 227 10.03 -19.60 -3.85
C SER A 227 10.11 -18.09 -4.00
N GLY A 228 10.52 -17.38 -2.96
CA GLY A 228 10.50 -15.90 -2.88
C GLY A 228 9.16 -15.31 -2.45
N LEU A 229 8.14 -16.14 -2.24
CA LEU A 229 6.82 -15.73 -1.77
C LEU A 229 6.73 -15.81 -0.23
N TRP A 230 5.56 -15.54 0.31
CA TRP A 230 5.22 -15.73 1.72
C TRP A 230 3.88 -16.44 1.86
N HIS A 231 3.73 -17.18 2.94
CA HIS A 231 2.43 -17.74 3.34
C HIS A 231 1.43 -16.64 3.63
N THR A 232 0.14 -16.83 3.31
CA THR A 232 -0.91 -15.81 3.47
C THR A 232 -1.08 -15.33 4.92
N VAL A 233 -0.71 -16.18 5.89
CA VAL A 233 -0.42 -15.79 7.28
C VAL A 233 1.04 -16.15 7.52
N VAL A 234 1.88 -15.13 7.68
CA VAL A 234 3.35 -15.21 7.51
C VAL A 234 4.01 -16.26 8.42
N ASP A 235 3.52 -16.41 9.64
CA ASP A 235 4.02 -17.35 10.66
C ASP A 235 3.29 -18.71 10.65
N ARG A 236 2.50 -19.00 9.58
CA ARG A 236 1.68 -20.21 9.44
C ARG A 236 2.01 -20.97 8.16
N PRO A 237 3.04 -21.82 8.16
CA PRO A 237 3.49 -22.51 6.95
C PRO A 237 2.47 -23.52 6.39
N GLU A 238 1.45 -23.89 7.16
CA GLU A 238 0.32 -24.69 6.67
C GLU A 238 -0.64 -23.93 5.77
N THR A 239 -0.54 -22.59 5.67
CA THR A 239 -1.36 -21.78 4.78
C THR A 239 -0.74 -21.70 3.38
N TYR A 240 -1.52 -21.29 2.38
CA TYR A 240 -1.02 -21.18 1.01
C TYR A 240 -0.03 -20.00 0.83
N LEU A 241 0.86 -20.14 -0.17
CA LEU A 241 1.75 -19.05 -0.60
C LEU A 241 0.96 -18.04 -1.44
N GLU A 242 1.21 -16.76 -1.18
CA GLU A 242 0.52 -15.61 -1.79
C GLU A 242 1.55 -14.65 -2.40
N SER A 243 1.25 -14.10 -3.59
CA SER A 243 2.23 -13.33 -4.38
C SER A 243 2.22 -11.83 -4.10
N THR A 244 1.16 -11.29 -3.47
CA THR A 244 1.01 -9.83 -3.31
C THR A 244 2.11 -9.25 -2.41
N LEU A 245 2.41 -9.91 -1.28
CA LEU A 245 3.50 -9.45 -0.39
C LEU A 245 4.84 -9.45 -1.12
N ALA A 246 5.10 -10.44 -1.99
CA ALA A 246 6.34 -10.50 -2.75
C ALA A 246 6.47 -9.30 -3.72
N ALA A 247 5.38 -8.95 -4.43
CA ALA A 247 5.37 -7.78 -5.31
C ALA A 247 5.58 -6.47 -4.53
N MET A 248 4.91 -6.33 -3.38
CA MET A 248 5.07 -5.16 -2.50
C MET A 248 6.49 -5.07 -1.92
N THR A 249 7.07 -6.23 -1.53
CA THR A 249 8.43 -6.29 -0.97
C THR A 249 9.48 -5.95 -2.01
N ALA A 250 9.40 -6.53 -3.21
CA ALA A 250 10.32 -6.23 -4.29
C ALA A 250 10.35 -4.73 -4.63
N TYR A 251 9.16 -4.13 -4.75
CA TYR A 251 9.03 -2.69 -4.99
C TYR A 251 9.57 -1.85 -3.83
N ALA A 252 9.09 -2.09 -2.61
CA ALA A 252 9.39 -1.25 -1.47
C ALA A 252 10.87 -1.30 -1.06
N LEU A 253 11.50 -2.48 -1.07
CA LEU A 253 12.92 -2.58 -0.76
C LEU A 253 13.76 -1.82 -1.78
N ARG A 254 13.44 -1.91 -3.07
CA ARG A 254 14.14 -1.19 -4.12
C ARG A 254 13.99 0.33 -4.01
N GLU A 255 12.79 0.83 -3.68
CA GLU A 255 12.58 2.24 -3.31
C GLU A 255 13.43 2.63 -2.10
N GLY A 256 13.42 1.80 -1.05
CA GLY A 256 14.23 2.01 0.15
C GLY A 256 15.72 2.09 -0.14
N PHE A 257 16.25 1.26 -1.04
CA PHE A 257 17.65 1.29 -1.46
C PHE A 257 17.97 2.54 -2.28
N THR A 258 17.12 2.85 -3.26
CA THR A 258 17.31 4.01 -4.15
C THR A 258 17.40 5.31 -3.35
N HIS A 259 16.57 5.45 -2.33
CA HIS A 259 16.49 6.64 -1.48
C HIS A 259 17.31 6.53 -0.18
N ARG A 260 18.13 5.47 -0.03
CA ARG A 260 18.98 5.23 1.17
C ARG A 260 18.21 5.23 2.49
N VAL A 261 16.96 4.77 2.45
CA VAL A 261 16.15 4.49 3.64
C VAL A 261 16.51 3.12 4.22
N LEU A 262 16.87 2.18 3.36
CA LEU A 262 17.31 0.83 3.74
C LEU A 262 18.70 0.55 3.17
N ASP A 263 19.46 -0.30 3.88
CA ASP A 263 20.76 -0.77 3.41
C ASP A 263 20.59 -1.93 2.42
N ALA A 264 20.96 -1.69 1.16
CA ALA A 264 20.90 -2.72 0.12
C ALA A 264 21.75 -3.96 0.46
N SER A 265 22.89 -3.79 1.12
CA SER A 265 23.77 -4.91 1.47
C SER A 265 23.10 -5.92 2.44
N ALA A 266 22.16 -5.44 3.27
CA ALA A 266 21.43 -6.28 4.20
C ALA A 266 20.26 -7.04 3.54
N TYR A 267 19.56 -6.42 2.57
CA TYR A 267 18.26 -6.93 2.11
C TYR A 267 18.15 -7.23 0.61
N GLN A 268 19.22 -6.99 -0.20
CA GLN A 268 19.20 -7.25 -1.64
C GLN A 268 18.84 -8.70 -2.01
N THR A 269 19.19 -9.68 -1.16
CA THR A 269 18.85 -11.09 -1.40
C THR A 269 17.34 -11.32 -1.24
N VAL A 270 16.73 -10.70 -0.23
CA VAL A 270 15.26 -10.77 0.01
C VAL A 270 14.51 -10.12 -1.16
N GLU A 271 14.95 -8.93 -1.58
CA GLU A 271 14.38 -8.23 -2.75
C GLU A 271 14.48 -9.08 -4.01
N ALA A 272 15.66 -9.62 -4.32
CA ALA A 272 15.89 -10.41 -5.52
C ALA A 272 15.03 -11.68 -5.55
N LYS A 273 14.95 -12.42 -4.44
CA LYS A 273 14.06 -13.59 -4.31
C LYS A 273 12.58 -13.20 -4.48
N ALA A 274 12.12 -12.13 -3.83
CA ALA A 274 10.75 -11.65 -3.95
C ALA A 274 10.41 -11.32 -5.41
N ARG A 275 11.27 -10.58 -6.09
CA ARG A 275 11.12 -10.21 -7.49
C ARG A 275 11.10 -11.43 -8.41
N GLU A 276 11.99 -12.40 -8.20
CA GLU A 276 12.00 -13.65 -8.97
C GLU A 276 10.72 -14.46 -8.75
N GLY A 277 10.27 -14.60 -7.50
CA GLY A 277 9.01 -15.26 -7.16
C GLY A 277 7.81 -14.63 -7.86
N VAL A 278 7.73 -13.30 -7.85
CA VAL A 278 6.67 -12.56 -8.57
C VAL A 278 6.72 -12.80 -10.08
N HIS A 279 7.91 -12.80 -10.67
CA HIS A 279 8.06 -13.08 -12.10
C HIS A 279 7.53 -14.47 -12.50
N GLY A 280 7.67 -15.47 -11.62
CA GLY A 280 7.15 -16.81 -11.79
C GLY A 280 5.62 -16.89 -11.78
N GLU A 281 4.96 -15.91 -11.18
CA GLU A 281 3.50 -15.88 -11.02
C GLU A 281 2.78 -14.96 -12.05
N ILE A 282 3.51 -14.41 -13.02
CA ILE A 282 2.89 -13.59 -14.09
C ILE A 282 2.36 -14.51 -15.19
N ALA A 283 1.04 -14.53 -15.36
CA ALA A 283 0.39 -15.30 -16.41
C ALA A 283 0.64 -14.69 -17.82
N ALA A 284 0.39 -15.49 -18.85
CA ALA A 284 0.60 -15.07 -20.25
C ALA A 284 -0.25 -13.86 -20.66
N ASP A 285 -1.37 -13.60 -20.00
CA ASP A 285 -2.25 -12.46 -20.25
C ASP A 285 -1.90 -11.20 -19.40
N GLY A 286 -0.83 -11.26 -18.60
CA GLY A 286 -0.36 -10.21 -17.73
C GLY A 286 -1.00 -10.19 -16.33
N GLY A 287 -1.83 -11.14 -15.99
CA GLY A 287 -2.41 -11.25 -14.65
C GLY A 287 -1.41 -11.82 -13.63
N LEU A 288 -1.32 -11.22 -12.43
CA LEU A 288 -0.58 -11.80 -11.32
C LEU A 288 -1.39 -12.92 -10.68
N GLN A 289 -0.85 -14.13 -10.69
CA GLN A 289 -1.47 -15.30 -10.08
C GLN A 289 -1.27 -15.32 -8.57
N ARG A 290 -1.99 -16.20 -7.87
CA ARG A 290 -1.93 -16.37 -6.39
C ARG A 290 -2.16 -15.09 -5.60
N VAL A 291 -2.96 -14.18 -6.12
CA VAL A 291 -3.44 -13.01 -5.36
C VAL A 291 -4.75 -13.39 -4.68
N SER A 292 -4.79 -13.33 -3.36
CA SER A 292 -6.00 -13.64 -2.59
C SER A 292 -7.03 -12.52 -2.68
N ASP A 293 -8.32 -12.87 -2.64
CA ASP A 293 -9.44 -11.93 -2.65
C ASP A 293 -9.43 -10.99 -1.43
N ALA A 294 -10.28 -9.96 -1.45
CA ALA A 294 -10.46 -9.02 -0.34
C ALA A 294 -10.66 -9.78 0.98
N THR A 295 -9.88 -9.43 1.98
CA THR A 295 -9.77 -10.20 3.22
C THR A 295 -10.11 -9.31 4.42
N PRO A 296 -11.24 -9.53 5.11
CA PRO A 296 -11.55 -8.81 6.34
C PRO A 296 -10.65 -9.29 7.49
N VAL A 297 -10.54 -8.47 8.52
CA VAL A 297 -9.94 -8.89 9.80
C VAL A 297 -10.77 -10.04 10.39
N GLY A 298 -10.09 -11.12 10.77
CA GLY A 298 -10.76 -12.31 11.28
C GLY A 298 -9.80 -13.33 11.86
N GLU A 299 -10.28 -14.54 12.06
CA GLU A 299 -9.53 -15.70 12.52
C GLU A 299 -8.77 -16.37 11.35
N LEU A 300 -7.86 -17.30 11.64
CA LEU A 300 -7.02 -17.99 10.65
C LEU A 300 -7.79 -18.53 9.44
N ALA A 301 -8.95 -19.13 9.66
CA ALA A 301 -9.79 -19.68 8.58
C ALA A 301 -10.20 -18.63 7.53
N VAL A 302 -10.39 -17.37 7.93
CA VAL A 302 -10.72 -16.28 7.01
C VAL A 302 -9.60 -16.06 5.98
N TYR A 303 -8.36 -16.17 6.39
CA TYR A 303 -7.18 -15.99 5.53
C TYR A 303 -6.89 -17.25 4.69
N ALA A 304 -6.94 -18.41 5.33
CA ALA A 304 -6.55 -19.68 4.71
C ALA A 304 -7.50 -20.19 3.61
N THR A 305 -8.69 -19.59 3.48
CA THR A 305 -9.72 -20.05 2.53
C THR A 305 -10.08 -19.02 1.45
N ARG A 306 -9.32 -17.93 1.33
CA ARG A 306 -9.59 -16.92 0.29
C ARG A 306 -9.32 -17.48 -1.11
N PRO A 307 -10.26 -17.29 -2.06
CA PRO A 307 -10.02 -17.65 -3.45
C PRO A 307 -8.95 -16.76 -4.07
N PHE A 308 -8.28 -17.27 -5.10
CA PHE A 308 -7.36 -16.48 -5.92
C PHE A 308 -8.08 -15.82 -7.09
N GLY A 309 -7.57 -14.67 -7.51
CA GLY A 309 -8.04 -13.94 -8.69
C GLY A 309 -7.01 -12.92 -9.16
N ILE A 310 -7.38 -12.19 -10.21
CA ILE A 310 -6.59 -11.06 -10.70
C ILE A 310 -7.22 -9.80 -10.10
N PHE A 311 -6.53 -9.20 -9.15
CA PHE A 311 -7.05 -8.07 -8.37
C PHE A 311 -6.14 -6.85 -8.46
N PRO A 312 -6.67 -5.63 -8.33
CA PRO A 312 -5.90 -4.38 -8.36
C PRO A 312 -4.75 -4.35 -7.36
N TRP A 313 -4.95 -4.89 -6.15
CA TRP A 313 -3.94 -4.95 -5.08
C TRP A 313 -2.78 -5.93 -5.34
N GLY A 314 -2.90 -6.79 -6.36
CA GLY A 314 -1.80 -7.57 -6.90
C GLY A 314 -1.16 -6.88 -8.11
N GLN A 315 -2.01 -6.39 -9.04
CA GLN A 315 -1.56 -5.76 -10.29
C GLN A 315 -0.80 -4.46 -10.05
N GLY A 316 -1.24 -3.63 -9.07
CA GLY A 316 -0.59 -2.37 -8.77
C GLY A 316 0.87 -2.53 -8.31
N PRO A 317 1.16 -3.30 -7.26
CA PRO A 317 2.54 -3.58 -6.85
C PRO A 317 3.37 -4.23 -7.94
N LEU A 318 2.80 -5.14 -8.74
CA LEU A 318 3.47 -5.75 -9.88
C LEU A 318 3.89 -4.69 -10.91
N LEU A 319 3.01 -3.75 -11.28
CA LEU A 319 3.34 -2.65 -12.19
C LEU A 319 4.49 -1.79 -11.65
N LEU A 320 4.44 -1.45 -10.36
CA LEU A 320 5.48 -0.65 -9.71
C LEU A 320 6.83 -1.38 -9.72
N THR A 321 6.85 -2.68 -9.42
CA THR A 321 8.06 -3.52 -9.50
C THR A 321 8.63 -3.56 -10.90
N LEU A 322 7.81 -3.86 -11.91
CA LEU A 322 8.26 -3.95 -13.30
C LEU A 322 8.77 -2.61 -13.85
N CYS A 323 8.20 -1.49 -13.41
CA CYS A 323 8.69 -0.16 -13.80
C CYS A 323 10.10 0.14 -13.28
N GLN A 324 10.45 -0.35 -12.10
CA GLN A 324 11.81 -0.17 -11.53
C GLN A 324 12.88 -1.02 -12.22
N GLU A 325 12.49 -2.00 -13.01
CA GLU A 325 13.39 -2.89 -13.76
C GLU A 325 13.74 -2.35 -15.14
N GLN A 326 13.09 -1.28 -15.57
CA GLN A 326 13.42 -0.61 -16.81
C GLN A 326 14.61 0.34 -16.62
N PRO A 327 15.46 0.49 -17.63
CA PRO A 327 16.63 1.36 -17.56
C PRO A 327 16.28 2.84 -17.43
#